data_44feab22b8107ac5037ffa4a63760d77
#
_entry.id   44feab22b8107ac5037ffa4a63760d77
#
_cell.length_a   1.000
_cell.length_b   1.000
_cell.length_c   1.000
_cell.angle_alpha   90.00
_cell.angle_beta   90.00
_cell.angle_gamma   90.00
#
_symmetry.space_group_name_H-M   'P 1'
#
loop_
_entity.id
_entity.type
_entity.pdbx_description
1 polymer ?
#
loop_
_entity_poly.entity_id
_entity_poly.type
_entity_poly.pdbx_seq_one_letter_code
_entity_poly.pdbx_strand_id
1 'polypeptide(L)'
;MESPFYIYQEVTQMARHNDMIRVNGKKILTPSVFQVSLQDISAADAGRTQDTIMHKNRKGKKRKIQLAWNGVNPTEAHQILKAFEDEYFRVTYHDPWDGDTVTKTFYSGDQSAPVKTWTVNKKIYEQVSFDIIER
;
A
#
# COMPACT_ATOMS: atom_id res chain seq x y z
N MET A 1 33.00 5.74 20.53
CA MET A 1 31.72 5.49 21.02
C MET A 1 30.70 6.35 20.34
N GLU A 2 29.65 5.79 19.85
CA GLU A 2 28.67 6.52 19.14
C GLU A 2 27.78 7.27 20.07
N SER A 3 27.33 8.44 19.68
CA SER A 3 26.47 9.20 20.54
C SER A 3 25.08 8.63 20.48
N PRO A 4 24.30 8.77 21.52
CA PRO A 4 22.94 8.30 21.51
C PRO A 4 22.09 8.96 20.41
N PHE A 5 22.46 10.19 20.05
CA PHE A 5 21.74 10.89 19.04
C PHE A 5 21.93 10.21 17.68
N TYR A 6 23.11 9.77 17.39
CA TYR A 6 23.40 9.11 16.14
C TYR A 6 22.62 7.80 16.04
N ILE A 7 22.57 7.04 17.11
CA ILE A 7 21.85 5.79 17.12
C ILE A 7 20.37 6.06 16.91
N TYR A 8 19.85 7.12 17.50
CA TYR A 8 18.45 7.42 17.36
C TYR A 8 18.12 7.75 15.91
N GLN A 9 18.99 8.50 15.21
CA GLN A 9 18.70 8.81 13.84
C GLN A 9 18.74 7.58 12.97
N GLU A 10 19.62 6.66 13.24
CA GLU A 10 19.69 5.46 12.46
C GLU A 10 18.44 4.66 12.61
N VAL A 11 17.93 4.55 13.81
CA VAL A 11 16.71 3.81 14.06
C VAL A 11 15.53 4.50 13.35
N THR A 12 15.50 5.83 13.35
CA THR A 12 14.42 6.54 12.70
C THR A 12 14.45 6.31 11.20
N GLN A 13 15.64 6.28 10.59
CA GLN A 13 15.70 6.03 9.20
C GLN A 13 15.28 4.62 8.87
N MET A 14 15.66 3.68 9.68
CA MET A 14 15.26 2.30 9.45
C MET A 14 13.75 2.16 9.57
N ALA A 15 13.12 2.92 10.45
CA ALA A 15 11.69 2.85 10.59
C ALA A 15 10.97 3.35 9.36
N ARG A 16 11.56 4.32 8.63
CA ARG A 16 10.91 4.83 7.45
C ARG A 16 10.97 3.86 6.28
N HIS A 17 11.92 2.95 6.30
CA HIS A 17 12.08 1.98 5.22
C HIS A 17 12.10 0.55 5.77
N ASN A 18 11.30 0.27 6.79
CA ASN A 18 11.33 -1.06 7.34
C ASN A 18 10.64 -2.00 6.38
N ASP A 19 10.55 -3.24 6.74
CA ASP A 19 10.09 -4.24 5.82
C ASP A 19 8.59 -4.39 5.84
N MET A 20 7.85 -3.35 6.09
CA MET A 20 6.41 -3.47 6.13
C MET A 20 5.85 -3.84 4.76
N ILE A 21 6.40 -3.27 3.71
CA ILE A 21 5.89 -3.54 2.39
C ILE A 21 7.02 -3.49 1.37
N ARG A 22 6.99 -4.40 0.44
CA ARG A 22 7.94 -4.41 -0.67
C ARG A 22 7.14 -4.51 -1.95
N VAL A 23 7.58 -3.80 -2.99
CA VAL A 23 6.92 -3.83 -4.28
C VAL A 23 7.93 -4.34 -5.29
N ASN A 24 7.62 -5.43 -5.95
CA ASN A 24 8.49 -6.10 -6.89
C ASN A 24 9.86 -6.39 -6.26
N GLY A 25 9.82 -6.76 -4.98
CA GLY A 25 11.04 -7.13 -4.26
C GLY A 25 11.83 -5.96 -3.68
N LYS A 26 11.39 -4.73 -3.90
CA LYS A 26 12.12 -3.58 -3.38
C LYS A 26 11.40 -2.95 -2.23
N LYS A 27 12.14 -2.56 -1.20
CA LYS A 27 11.53 -1.88 -0.06
C LYS A 27 11.16 -0.48 -0.50
N ILE A 28 10.04 0.01 -0.04
CA ILE A 28 9.63 1.36 -0.32
C ILE A 28 9.41 2.09 0.98
N LEU A 29 9.21 3.38 0.90
CA LEU A 29 9.00 4.20 2.09
C LEU A 29 7.78 3.67 2.83
N THR A 30 7.88 3.57 4.14
CA THR A 30 6.78 3.03 4.94
C THR A 30 5.58 3.97 4.87
N PRO A 31 4.42 3.48 4.51
CA PRO A 31 3.25 4.36 4.41
C PRO A 31 2.76 4.82 5.77
N SER A 32 2.14 6.00 5.79
CA SER A 32 1.53 6.52 7.00
C SER A 32 0.23 5.78 7.28
N VAL A 33 -0.45 5.34 6.25
CA VAL A 33 -1.69 4.56 6.40
C VAL A 33 -1.50 3.27 5.61
N PHE A 34 -1.73 2.16 6.27
CA PHE A 34 -1.64 0.86 5.61
C PHE A 34 -2.78 0.02 6.16
N GLN A 35 -3.80 -0.15 5.38
CA GLN A 35 -4.98 -0.90 5.84
C GLN A 35 -5.30 -2.00 4.85
N VAL A 36 -5.32 -3.22 5.30
CA VAL A 36 -5.63 -4.37 4.47
C VAL A 36 -7.08 -4.76 4.72
N SER A 37 -7.85 -4.87 3.66
CA SER A 37 -9.25 -5.29 3.75
C SER A 37 -9.44 -6.53 2.92
N LEU A 38 -10.37 -7.35 3.29
CA LEU A 38 -10.67 -8.56 2.55
C LEU A 38 -12.06 -8.38 1.95
N GLN A 39 -12.15 -8.41 0.65
CA GLN A 39 -13.41 -8.19 -0.03
C GLN A 39 -13.91 -9.49 -0.64
N ASP A 40 -15.18 -9.76 -0.42
CA ASP A 40 -15.78 -10.92 -0.96
C ASP A 40 -16.24 -10.55 -2.35
N ILE A 41 -15.64 -11.11 -3.34
CA ILE A 41 -15.99 -10.79 -4.64
C ILE A 41 -16.93 -11.73 -5.19
N SER A 42 -18.05 -11.80 -4.74
CA SER A 42 -18.99 -12.66 -5.38
C SER A 42 -19.53 -11.79 -6.46
N ALA A 43 -19.76 -12.31 -7.56
CA ALA A 43 -20.31 -11.59 -8.62
C ALA A 43 -21.62 -11.09 -8.15
N ALA A 44 -21.88 -9.93 -8.52
CA ALA A 44 -23.08 -9.35 -8.07
C ALA A 44 -24.25 -10.20 -8.39
N ASP A 45 -24.22 -10.85 -9.48
CA ASP A 45 -25.37 -11.60 -9.76
C ASP A 45 -25.33 -12.87 -9.10
N ALA A 46 -24.29 -13.33 -8.69
CA ALA A 46 -24.28 -14.60 -8.04
C ALA A 46 -25.16 -14.53 -6.88
N GLY A 47 -25.17 -13.50 -6.22
CA GLY A 47 -25.94 -13.47 -5.04
C GLY A 47 -27.38 -13.45 -5.33
N ARG A 48 -27.79 -13.24 -6.49
CA ARG A 48 -29.08 -13.19 -6.66
C ARG A 48 -29.67 -14.36 -7.16
N THR A 49 -29.09 -15.32 -7.47
CA THR A 49 -29.70 -16.45 -7.98
C THR A 49 -30.47 -16.94 -6.96
N GLN A 50 -31.34 -17.60 -7.27
CA GLN A 50 -32.14 -18.07 -6.32
C GLN A 50 -31.56 -18.96 -5.42
N ASP A 51 -30.67 -19.53 -5.71
CA ASP A 51 -30.20 -20.46 -4.85
C ASP A 51 -29.38 -19.91 -3.97
N THR A 52 -29.63 -19.08 -3.46
CA THR A 52 -28.92 -18.51 -2.54
C THR A 52 -28.23 -19.25 -1.66
N ILE A 53 -28.41 -20.22 -1.44
CA ILE A 53 -27.88 -20.88 -0.46
C ILE A 53 -26.56 -20.94 -0.52
N MET A 54 -26.01 -21.09 -0.93
CA MET A 54 -24.91 -21.26 -0.83
C MET A 54 -24.04 -20.90 -1.51
N HIS A 55 -24.25 -20.47 -2.14
CA HIS A 55 -23.42 -20.34 -2.83
C HIS A 55 -22.73 -19.38 -2.90
N LYS A 56 -22.78 -18.77 -2.41
CA LYS A 56 -21.92 -18.06 -2.26
C LYS A 56 -20.95 -18.34 -3.12
N ASN A 57 -20.90 -18.49 -4.00
CA ASN A 57 -20.02 -18.71 -4.82
C ASN A 57 -19.00 -17.80 -4.82
N ARG A 58 -18.36 -17.68 -3.93
CA ARG A 58 -17.36 -16.93 -3.78
C ARG A 58 -16.40 -17.20 -4.76
N LYS A 59 -16.08 -16.44 -5.68
CA LYS A 59 -15.10 -16.65 -6.49
C LYS A 59 -13.92 -16.45 -5.70
N GLY A 60 -13.98 -16.24 -4.55
CA GLY A 60 -12.86 -16.08 -3.74
C GLY A 60 -12.88 -14.74 -3.10
N LYS A 61 -11.96 -14.51 -2.20
CA LYS A 61 -11.84 -13.24 -1.54
C LYS A 61 -10.60 -12.55 -2.01
N LYS A 62 -10.69 -11.27 -2.29
CA LYS A 62 -9.55 -10.52 -2.75
C LYS A 62 -9.20 -9.46 -1.74
N ARG A 63 -7.91 -9.19 -1.61
CA ARG A 63 -7.42 -8.19 -0.68
C ARG A 63 -7.41 -6.84 -1.35
N LYS A 64 -7.73 -5.82 -0.56
CA LYS A 64 -7.63 -4.46 -1.00
C LYS A 64 -6.81 -3.76 0.04
N ILE A 65 -5.75 -3.08 -0.35
CA ILE A 65 -4.89 -2.39 0.58
C ILE A 65 -4.99 -0.89 0.33
N GLN A 66 -5.29 -0.15 1.37
CA GLN A 66 -5.38 1.29 1.28
C GLN A 66 -4.05 1.84 1.76
N LEU A 67 -3.41 2.64 0.93
CA LEU A 67 -2.10 3.18 1.22
C LEU A 67 -2.12 4.69 1.18
N ALA A 68 -1.41 5.32 2.09
CA ALA A 68 -1.24 6.76 2.07
C ALA A 68 0.09 7.14 2.69
N TRP A 69 0.74 8.12 2.11
CA TRP A 69 1.99 8.65 2.63
C TRP A 69 1.77 10.14 2.83
N ASN A 70 1.87 10.59 4.08
CA ASN A 70 1.61 11.99 4.41
C ASN A 70 2.90 12.80 4.39
N GLY A 71 2.83 14.03 3.89
CA GLY A 71 3.97 14.92 3.98
C GLY A 71 5.23 14.46 3.25
N VAL A 72 5.13 14.10 1.99
CA VAL A 72 6.28 13.62 1.24
C VAL A 72 6.78 14.69 0.31
N ASN A 73 8.09 14.72 0.08
CA ASN A 73 8.68 15.67 -0.85
C ASN A 73 8.56 15.11 -2.28
N PRO A 74 8.84 15.90 -3.31
CA PRO A 74 8.67 15.43 -4.68
C PRO A 74 9.49 14.20 -5.03
N THR A 75 10.68 14.04 -4.47
CA THR A 75 11.51 12.87 -4.75
C THR A 75 10.85 11.63 -4.15
N GLU A 76 10.37 11.73 -2.93
CA GLU A 76 9.71 10.61 -2.29
C GLU A 76 8.41 10.25 -3.01
N ALA A 77 7.64 11.26 -3.40
CA ALA A 77 6.40 11.02 -4.12
C ALA A 77 6.67 10.33 -5.44
N HIS A 78 7.71 10.77 -6.14
CA HIS A 78 8.06 10.16 -7.42
C HIS A 78 8.46 8.69 -7.23
N GLN A 79 9.24 8.39 -6.20
CA GLN A 79 9.66 7.03 -5.97
C GLN A 79 8.46 6.12 -5.64
N ILE A 80 7.54 6.63 -4.84
CA ILE A 80 6.37 5.86 -4.48
C ILE A 80 5.51 5.60 -5.71
N LEU A 81 5.20 6.63 -6.48
CA LEU A 81 4.32 6.46 -7.62
C LEU A 81 4.97 5.61 -8.70
N LYS A 82 6.29 5.71 -8.85
CA LYS A 82 6.95 4.91 -9.84
C LYS A 82 6.95 3.44 -9.46
N ALA A 83 7.01 3.13 -8.18
CA ALA A 83 6.99 1.74 -7.71
C ALA A 83 5.67 1.06 -8.08
N PHE A 84 4.60 1.82 -8.21
CA PHE A 84 3.27 1.27 -8.49
C PHE A 84 2.78 1.65 -9.89
N GLU A 85 3.69 1.96 -10.81
CA GLU A 85 3.24 2.40 -12.13
C GLU A 85 2.85 1.29 -13.08
N ASP A 86 3.31 0.09 -12.85
CA ASP A 86 3.00 -1.02 -13.76
C ASP A 86 1.52 -1.41 -13.64
N GLU A 87 1.01 -2.00 -14.69
CA GLU A 87 -0.37 -2.44 -14.67
C GLU A 87 -0.58 -3.43 -13.56
N TYR A 88 0.35 -4.35 -13.36
CA TYR A 88 0.30 -5.29 -12.24
C TYR A 88 1.65 -5.30 -11.58
N PHE A 89 1.68 -5.44 -10.26
CA PHE A 89 2.93 -5.52 -9.53
C PHE A 89 2.78 -6.48 -8.37
N ARG A 90 3.89 -7.00 -7.89
CA ARG A 90 3.85 -7.97 -6.81
C ARG A 90 4.16 -7.25 -5.51
N VAL A 91 3.33 -7.42 -4.53
CA VAL A 91 3.47 -6.76 -3.25
C VAL A 91 3.71 -7.81 -2.18
N THR A 92 4.76 -7.62 -1.40
CA THR A 92 5.07 -8.50 -0.28
C THR A 92 4.73 -7.76 0.99
N TYR A 93 3.89 -8.33 1.82
CA TYR A 93 3.44 -7.69 3.05
C TYR A 93 2.97 -8.76 4.04
N HIS A 94 2.73 -8.37 5.26
CA HIS A 94 2.24 -9.30 6.27
C HIS A 94 0.71 -9.29 6.20
N ASP A 95 0.11 -10.42 5.92
CA ASP A 95 -1.33 -10.52 5.73
C ASP A 95 -1.96 -10.99 7.05
N PRO A 96 -2.83 -10.21 7.64
CA PRO A 96 -3.43 -10.60 8.92
C PRO A 96 -4.34 -11.83 8.82
N TRP A 97 -4.90 -12.10 7.65
CA TRP A 97 -5.75 -13.28 7.53
C TRP A 97 -4.93 -14.54 7.34
N ASP A 98 -3.81 -14.46 6.64
CA ASP A 98 -2.96 -15.61 6.49
C ASP A 98 -2.00 -15.74 7.68
N GLY A 99 -1.84 -14.68 8.44
CA GLY A 99 -0.97 -14.71 9.61
C GLY A 99 0.50 -14.81 9.25
N ASP A 100 0.89 -14.42 8.07
CA ASP A 100 2.27 -14.57 7.63
C ASP A 100 2.57 -13.53 6.56
N THR A 101 3.83 -13.43 6.20
CA THR A 101 4.26 -12.53 5.12
C THR A 101 3.99 -13.25 3.80
N VAL A 102 3.29 -12.60 2.91
CA VAL A 102 2.89 -13.18 1.65
C VAL A 102 3.23 -12.24 0.51
N THR A 103 3.30 -12.76 -0.69
CA THR A 103 3.51 -11.97 -1.89
C THR A 103 2.34 -12.25 -2.83
N LYS A 104 1.62 -11.20 -3.20
CA LYS A 104 0.47 -11.33 -4.07
C LYS A 104 0.55 -10.28 -5.16
N THR A 105 -0.18 -10.49 -6.25
CA THR A 105 -0.19 -9.56 -7.38
C THR A 105 -1.36 -8.61 -7.24
N PHE A 106 -1.09 -7.33 -7.40
CA PHE A 106 -2.08 -6.28 -7.24
C PHE A 106 -2.06 -5.33 -8.43
N TYR A 107 -3.08 -4.51 -8.55
CA TYR A 107 -3.09 -3.40 -9.47
C TYR A 107 -3.58 -2.16 -8.73
N SER A 108 -3.22 -0.98 -9.22
CA SER A 108 -3.51 0.25 -8.51
C SER A 108 -4.83 0.84 -8.95
N GLY A 109 -5.57 1.39 -8.01
CA GLY A 109 -6.72 2.20 -8.34
C GLY A 109 -6.27 3.63 -8.65
N ASP A 110 -7.18 4.58 -8.54
CA ASP A 110 -6.86 5.96 -8.85
C ASP A 110 -5.87 6.51 -7.85
N GLN A 111 -4.90 7.25 -8.33
CA GLN A 111 -3.85 7.80 -7.48
C GLN A 111 -4.03 9.30 -7.35
N SER A 112 -3.74 9.83 -6.19
CA SER A 112 -3.93 11.23 -5.89
C SER A 112 -2.77 11.76 -5.08
N ALA A 113 -2.34 12.99 -5.37
CA ALA A 113 -1.20 13.57 -4.67
C ALA A 113 -1.37 15.09 -4.55
N PRO A 114 -2.26 15.54 -3.65
CA PRO A 114 -2.47 16.97 -3.48
C PRO A 114 -1.24 17.65 -2.89
N VAL A 115 -0.99 18.87 -3.32
CA VAL A 115 0.15 19.64 -2.86
C VAL A 115 -0.22 20.40 -1.61
N LYS A 116 0.66 20.39 -0.62
CA LYS A 116 0.43 21.16 0.58
C LYS A 116 1.21 22.47 0.53
N THR A 117 2.45 22.44 0.17
CA THR A 117 3.31 23.61 0.13
C THR A 117 4.20 23.53 -1.09
N TRP A 118 4.28 24.63 -1.83
CA TRP A 118 5.12 24.63 -3.01
C TRP A 118 5.80 25.98 -3.15
N THR A 119 6.95 26.12 -2.53
CA THR A 119 7.75 27.35 -2.61
C THR A 119 9.12 26.98 -3.15
N VAL A 120 9.95 27.98 -3.35
CA VAL A 120 11.28 27.75 -3.86
C VAL A 120 12.07 26.84 -2.92
N ASN A 121 11.91 27.04 -1.64
CA ASN A 121 12.69 26.28 -0.66
C ASN A 121 11.95 25.10 -0.04
N LYS A 122 10.67 24.93 -0.30
CA LYS A 122 9.95 23.86 0.36
C LYS A 122 8.84 23.38 -0.54
N LYS A 123 8.89 22.15 -0.97
CA LYS A 123 7.86 21.55 -1.80
C LYS A 123 7.43 20.25 -1.14
N ILE A 124 6.20 20.18 -0.75
CA ILE A 124 5.68 19.03 -0.04
C ILE A 124 4.29 18.71 -0.52
N TYR A 125 4.05 17.43 -0.79
CA TYR A 125 2.71 16.94 -1.09
C TYR A 125 2.03 16.64 0.24
N GLU A 126 0.78 16.99 0.35
CA GLU A 126 0.06 16.74 1.58
C GLU A 126 -0.09 15.25 1.78
N GLN A 127 -0.39 14.51 0.74
CA GLN A 127 -0.59 13.09 0.88
C GLN A 127 -0.54 12.44 -0.49
N VAL A 128 0.13 11.33 -0.60
CA VAL A 128 0.05 10.49 -1.79
C VAL A 128 -0.81 9.32 -1.38
N SER A 129 -1.92 9.11 -2.01
CA SER A 129 -2.82 8.04 -1.59
C SER A 129 -3.44 7.30 -2.76
N PHE A 130 -3.65 6.03 -2.59
CA PHE A 130 -4.35 5.20 -3.55
C PHE A 130 -4.62 3.85 -2.92
N ASP A 131 -5.48 3.08 -3.53
CA ASP A 131 -5.76 1.73 -3.09
C ASP A 131 -5.16 0.77 -4.09
N ILE A 132 -4.71 -0.38 -3.63
CA ILE A 132 -4.29 -1.43 -4.54
C ILE A 132 -5.19 -2.64 -4.30
N ILE A 133 -5.55 -3.30 -5.37
CA ILE A 133 -6.52 -4.37 -5.32
C ILE A 133 -5.87 -5.63 -5.86
N GLU A 134 -6.10 -6.74 -5.20
CA GLU A 134 -5.52 -8.00 -5.58
C GLU A 134 -6.09 -8.44 -6.92
N ARG A 135 -5.22 -8.90 -7.80
CA ARG A 135 -5.65 -9.36 -9.10
C ARG A 135 -6.41 -10.69 -9.03
#